data_9dd3405f1962f543a495af304612a22a
#
_entry.id   9dd3405f1962f543a495af304612a22a
#
_cell.length_a   1.000
_cell.length_b   1.000
_cell.length_c   1.000
_cell.angle_alpha   90.00
_cell.angle_beta   90.00
_cell.angle_gamma   90.00
#
_symmetry.space_group_name_H-M   'P 1'
#
loop_
_entity.id
_entity.type
_entity.pdbx_description
1 polymer ?
#
loop_
_entity_poly.entity_id
_entity_poly.type
_entity_poly.pdbx_seq_one_letter_code
_entity_poly.pdbx_strand_id
1 'polypeptide(L)'
;MRAITTAARAVFGGYLAAHGAQKLFGSFGGAGLDGTGELFDNIGLTPGRQMATLAGATELGGGVLTATGVLHPLGPVALASTMAVATAVHRKAGPFATKGGYELPLTNLAFALVLATARPGHHIGRRLPTPATALLVLGASALGGVAISKLLAPPPPPAPDAAASGS
;
A
#
# COMPACT_ATOMS: atom_id res chain seq x y z
N MET A 1 23.30 -2.17 -16.26
CA MET A 1 21.82 -2.15 -16.00
C MET A 1 21.38 -3.19 -14.97
N ARG A 2 21.77 -4.49 -15.05
CA ARG A 2 21.32 -5.52 -14.08
C ARG A 2 21.68 -5.21 -12.62
N ALA A 3 22.90 -4.74 -12.36
CA ALA A 3 23.36 -4.38 -11.01
C ALA A 3 22.55 -3.20 -10.42
N ILE A 4 22.27 -2.20 -11.23
CA ILE A 4 21.47 -1.03 -10.79
C ILE A 4 20.05 -1.46 -10.42
N THR A 5 19.39 -2.28 -11.23
CA THR A 5 18.05 -2.80 -10.94
C THR A 5 18.05 -3.65 -9.67
N THR A 6 19.08 -4.48 -9.47
CA THR A 6 19.21 -5.28 -8.24
C THR A 6 19.39 -4.40 -7.02
N ALA A 7 20.25 -3.39 -7.06
CA ALA A 7 20.46 -2.44 -5.97
C ALA A 7 19.18 -1.64 -5.67
N ALA A 8 18.52 -1.12 -6.71
CA ALA A 8 17.26 -0.39 -6.56
C ALA A 8 16.17 -1.23 -5.88
N ARG A 9 16.02 -2.51 -6.27
CA ARG A 9 15.09 -3.43 -5.62
C ARG A 9 15.47 -3.71 -4.16
N ALA A 10 16.75 -3.95 -3.89
CA ALA A 10 17.21 -4.24 -2.53
C ALA A 10 16.93 -3.05 -1.59
N VAL A 11 17.27 -1.84 -2.01
CA VAL A 11 17.04 -0.62 -1.23
C VAL A 11 15.55 -0.36 -1.05
N PHE A 12 14.78 -0.31 -2.14
CA PHE A 12 13.36 0.01 -2.11
C PHE A 12 12.55 -1.06 -1.37
N GLY A 13 12.81 -2.33 -1.68
CA GLY A 13 12.13 -3.44 -1.01
C GLY A 13 12.48 -3.53 0.47
N GLY A 14 13.75 -3.36 0.83
CA GLY A 14 14.19 -3.31 2.23
C GLY A 14 13.57 -2.16 3.02
N TYR A 15 13.53 -0.98 2.44
CA TYR A 15 12.89 0.21 2.99
C TYR A 15 11.39 -0.04 3.27
N LEU A 16 10.63 -0.55 2.31
CA LEU A 16 9.20 -0.83 2.53
C LEU A 16 8.95 -2.03 3.44
N ALA A 17 9.83 -3.04 3.44
CA ALA A 17 9.76 -4.11 4.41
C ALA A 17 9.93 -3.59 5.85
N ALA A 18 10.86 -2.64 6.07
CA ALA A 18 11.03 -1.99 7.37
C ALA A 18 9.76 -1.21 7.78
N HIS A 19 9.11 -0.49 6.85
CA HIS A 19 7.83 0.18 7.12
C HIS A 19 6.71 -0.79 7.48
N GLY A 20 6.65 -1.96 6.82
CA GLY A 20 5.73 -3.03 7.20
C GLY A 20 6.01 -3.56 8.62
N ALA A 21 7.28 -3.76 8.96
CA ALA A 21 7.69 -4.20 10.31
C ALA A 21 7.38 -3.15 11.39
N GLN A 22 7.50 -1.85 11.06
CA GLN A 22 7.09 -0.75 11.95
C GLN A 22 5.59 -0.83 12.28
N LYS A 23 4.76 -1.09 11.28
CA LYS A 23 3.30 -1.18 11.46
C LYS A 23 2.88 -2.42 12.24
N LEU A 24 3.50 -3.57 11.97
CA LEU A 24 3.09 -4.85 12.57
C LEU A 24 3.67 -5.06 13.98
N PHE A 25 4.94 -4.71 14.15
CA PHE A 25 5.72 -5.13 15.33
C PHE A 25 6.28 -3.96 16.14
N GLY A 26 6.08 -2.72 15.69
CA GLY A 26 6.70 -1.56 16.34
C GLY A 26 8.21 -1.46 16.13
N SER A 27 8.79 -2.24 15.21
CA SER A 27 10.22 -2.22 14.92
C SER A 27 10.70 -0.81 14.55
N PHE A 28 11.96 -0.51 14.80
CA PHE A 28 12.58 0.78 14.44
C PHE A 28 11.83 2.01 15.01
N GLY A 29 11.19 1.88 16.17
CA GLY A 29 10.43 2.98 16.78
C GLY A 29 9.05 3.23 16.14
N GLY A 30 8.51 2.26 15.41
CA GLY A 30 7.16 2.33 14.83
C GLY A 30 6.06 2.18 15.87
N ALA A 31 4.82 2.55 15.49
CA ALA A 31 3.65 2.53 16.38
C ALA A 31 3.15 1.12 16.73
N GLY A 32 3.62 0.09 16.04
CA GLY A 32 3.08 -1.26 16.16
C GLY A 32 1.65 -1.37 15.62
N LEU A 33 1.08 -2.56 15.77
CA LEU A 33 -0.21 -2.85 15.16
C LEU A 33 -1.36 -2.05 15.77
N ASP A 34 -1.36 -1.87 17.09
CA ASP A 34 -2.43 -1.16 17.79
C ASP A 34 -2.37 0.34 17.48
N GLY A 35 -1.20 0.97 17.64
CA GLY A 35 -1.05 2.40 17.33
C GLY A 35 -1.26 2.72 15.85
N THR A 36 -0.83 1.82 14.94
CA THR A 36 -1.13 1.99 13.51
C THR A 36 -2.63 1.83 13.24
N GLY A 37 -3.30 0.91 13.94
CA GLY A 37 -4.75 0.71 13.83
C GLY A 37 -5.53 1.96 14.25
N GLU A 38 -5.20 2.57 15.38
CA GLU A 38 -5.78 3.82 15.83
C GLU A 38 -5.58 4.97 14.81
N LEU A 39 -4.37 5.08 14.26
CA LEU A 39 -4.11 6.06 13.20
C LEU A 39 -4.98 5.82 11.96
N PHE A 40 -5.19 4.57 11.58
CA PHE A 40 -6.00 4.21 10.42
C PHE A 40 -7.49 4.50 10.65
N ASP A 41 -8.02 4.20 11.83
CA ASP A 41 -9.39 4.56 12.19
C ASP A 41 -9.60 6.08 12.13
N ASN A 42 -8.65 6.87 12.63
CA ASN A 42 -8.69 8.32 12.61
C ASN A 42 -8.71 8.94 11.19
N ILE A 43 -8.15 8.25 10.21
CA ILE A 43 -8.16 8.70 8.82
C ILE A 43 -9.24 8.02 7.96
N GLY A 44 -10.14 7.27 8.59
CA GLY A 44 -11.29 6.63 7.93
C GLY A 44 -11.00 5.27 7.29
N LEU A 45 -9.85 4.67 7.54
CA LEU A 45 -9.52 3.29 7.14
C LEU A 45 -10.01 2.29 8.20
N THR A 46 -11.32 2.10 8.28
CA THR A 46 -11.96 1.25 9.29
C THR A 46 -12.31 -0.15 8.77
N PRO A 47 -12.17 -1.21 9.58
CA PRO A 47 -11.61 -1.27 10.93
C PRO A 47 -10.07 -1.11 10.91
N GLY A 48 -9.54 -0.15 11.66
CA GLY A 48 -8.15 0.28 11.57
C GLY A 48 -7.14 -0.81 11.82
N ARG A 49 -7.32 -1.66 12.86
CA ARG A 49 -6.41 -2.78 13.14
C ARG A 49 -6.30 -3.78 11.97
N GLN A 50 -7.41 -4.10 11.31
CA GLN A 50 -7.41 -5.01 10.16
C GLN A 50 -6.73 -4.36 8.96
N MET A 51 -6.99 -3.09 8.71
CA MET A 51 -6.34 -2.32 7.64
C MET A 51 -4.84 -2.16 7.90
N ALA A 52 -4.43 -1.92 9.14
CA ALA A 52 -3.03 -1.87 9.54
C ALA A 52 -2.32 -3.22 9.35
N THR A 53 -2.99 -4.33 9.70
CA THR A 53 -2.47 -5.68 9.46
C THR A 53 -2.26 -5.92 7.96
N LEU A 54 -3.25 -5.60 7.14
CA LEU A 54 -3.18 -5.78 5.69
C LEU A 54 -2.07 -4.94 5.06
N ALA A 55 -2.02 -3.65 5.41
CA ALA A 55 -0.99 -2.74 4.91
C ALA A 55 0.41 -3.18 5.34
N GLY A 56 0.59 -3.47 6.64
CA GLY A 56 1.88 -3.91 7.18
C GLY A 56 2.35 -5.23 6.59
N ALA A 57 1.46 -6.23 6.45
CA ALA A 57 1.78 -7.51 5.84
C ALA A 57 2.13 -7.36 4.35
N THR A 58 1.41 -6.50 3.62
CA THR A 58 1.68 -6.23 2.21
C THR A 58 3.01 -5.50 2.01
N GLU A 59 3.30 -4.51 2.85
CA GLU A 59 4.58 -3.78 2.79
C GLU A 59 5.77 -4.68 3.18
N LEU A 60 5.63 -5.47 4.25
CA LEU A 60 6.68 -6.39 4.69
C LEU A 60 6.92 -7.48 3.64
N GLY A 61 5.87 -8.21 3.28
CA GLY A 61 5.97 -9.32 2.32
C GLY A 61 6.33 -8.84 0.91
N GLY A 62 5.66 -7.80 0.42
CA GLY A 62 5.93 -7.18 -0.87
C GLY A 62 7.33 -6.58 -0.94
N GLY A 63 7.81 -6.00 0.16
CA GLY A 63 9.18 -5.49 0.29
C GLY A 63 10.22 -6.59 0.19
N VAL A 64 10.07 -7.68 0.93
CA VAL A 64 10.95 -8.85 0.87
C VAL A 64 10.95 -9.47 -0.53
N LEU A 65 9.79 -9.68 -1.14
CA LEU A 65 9.67 -10.21 -2.50
C LEU A 65 10.32 -9.28 -3.53
N THR A 66 10.18 -7.97 -3.35
CA THR A 66 10.83 -6.98 -4.21
C THR A 66 12.34 -7.01 -4.07
N ALA A 67 12.86 -6.99 -2.84
CA ALA A 67 14.30 -7.00 -2.57
C ALA A 67 14.99 -8.25 -3.12
N THR A 68 14.40 -9.42 -2.90
CA THR A 68 14.93 -10.72 -3.35
C THR A 68 14.65 -11.02 -4.82
N GLY A 69 13.60 -10.43 -5.39
CA GLY A 69 13.10 -10.73 -6.73
C GLY A 69 12.38 -12.08 -6.86
N VAL A 70 12.12 -12.75 -5.75
CA VAL A 70 11.30 -13.97 -5.71
C VAL A 70 9.91 -13.66 -6.24
N LEU A 71 9.35 -14.55 -7.06
CA LEU A 71 8.02 -14.41 -7.67
C LEU A 71 7.80 -13.06 -8.37
N HIS A 72 8.88 -12.46 -8.92
CA HIS A 72 8.73 -11.20 -9.65
C HIS A 72 7.65 -11.31 -10.75
N PRO A 73 6.75 -10.33 -10.89
CA PRO A 73 6.68 -8.99 -10.26
C PRO A 73 5.71 -8.88 -9.08
N LEU A 74 5.34 -9.97 -8.41
CA LEU A 74 4.34 -9.95 -7.34
C LEU A 74 4.65 -8.92 -6.24
N GLY A 75 5.91 -8.85 -5.76
CA GLY A 75 6.32 -7.90 -4.74
C GLY A 75 6.07 -6.43 -5.14
N PRO A 76 6.65 -5.94 -6.25
CA PRO A 76 6.40 -4.58 -6.70
C PRO A 76 4.93 -4.26 -6.97
N VAL A 77 4.13 -5.22 -7.49
CA VAL A 77 2.69 -5.03 -7.72
C VAL A 77 1.94 -4.87 -6.40
N ALA A 78 2.23 -5.70 -5.41
CA ALA A 78 1.64 -5.59 -4.08
C ALA A 78 1.95 -4.24 -3.43
N LEU A 79 3.22 -3.79 -3.51
CA LEU A 79 3.62 -2.48 -3.02
C LEU A 79 2.93 -1.34 -3.77
N ALA A 80 2.82 -1.41 -5.11
CA ALA A 80 2.11 -0.41 -5.89
C ALA A 80 0.64 -0.26 -5.44
N SER A 81 -0.04 -1.38 -5.17
CA SER A 81 -1.43 -1.36 -4.70
C SER A 81 -1.57 -0.66 -3.35
N THR A 82 -0.69 -0.95 -2.40
CA THR A 82 -0.69 -0.30 -1.08
C THR A 82 -0.38 1.19 -1.19
N MET A 83 0.60 1.57 -2.02
CA MET A 83 0.98 2.96 -2.23
C MET A 83 -0.10 3.76 -2.96
N ALA A 84 -0.88 3.15 -3.85
CA ALA A 84 -2.03 3.79 -4.48
C ALA A 84 -3.10 4.17 -3.43
N VAL A 85 -3.43 3.26 -2.52
CA VAL A 85 -4.36 3.53 -1.41
C VAL A 85 -3.80 4.63 -0.50
N ALA A 86 -2.53 4.53 -0.10
CA ALA A 86 -1.88 5.54 0.73
C ALA A 86 -1.89 6.93 0.07
N THR A 87 -1.62 7.01 -1.25
CA THR A 87 -1.71 8.27 -2.00
C THR A 87 -3.11 8.87 -1.94
N ALA A 88 -4.15 8.04 -2.11
CA ALA A 88 -5.54 8.51 -2.04
C ALA A 88 -5.93 9.00 -0.65
N VAL A 89 -5.49 8.31 0.40
CA VAL A 89 -5.76 8.69 1.80
C VAL A 89 -5.10 10.03 2.14
N HIS A 90 -3.82 10.20 1.78
CA HIS A 90 -3.05 11.40 2.12
C HIS A 90 -3.37 12.63 1.26
N ARG A 91 -4.18 12.48 0.19
CA ARG A 91 -4.42 13.59 -0.76
C ARG A 91 -5.04 14.84 -0.10
N LYS A 92 -5.86 14.68 0.94
CA LYS A 92 -6.51 15.79 1.65
C LYS A 92 -5.51 16.67 2.41
N ALA A 93 -4.37 16.12 2.81
CA ALA A 93 -3.29 16.85 3.47
C ALA A 93 -2.39 17.63 2.50
N GLY A 94 -2.66 17.53 1.18
CA GLY A 94 -1.88 18.20 0.14
C GLY A 94 -0.65 17.40 -0.31
N PRO A 95 0.24 17.99 -1.11
CA PRO A 95 1.36 17.25 -1.71
C PRO A 95 2.48 16.94 -0.73
N PHE A 96 2.82 17.84 0.19
CA PHE A 96 4.08 17.79 0.93
C PHE A 96 4.04 16.87 2.15
N ALA A 97 5.03 15.97 2.28
CA ALA A 97 5.16 14.99 3.37
C ALA A 97 5.29 15.67 4.75
N THR A 98 5.88 16.86 4.84
CA THR A 98 5.96 17.64 6.07
C THR A 98 4.60 17.99 6.67
N LYS A 99 3.54 17.93 5.87
CA LYS A 99 2.14 18.12 6.28
C LYS A 99 1.34 16.83 6.25
N GLY A 100 2.00 15.67 6.17
CA GLY A 100 1.34 14.37 6.02
C GLY A 100 0.80 14.11 4.61
N GLY A 101 1.31 14.80 3.59
CA GLY A 101 0.85 14.76 2.21
C GLY A 101 1.27 13.51 1.43
N TYR A 102 0.83 13.47 0.18
CA TYR A 102 0.91 12.28 -0.66
C TYR A 102 2.20 12.11 -1.47
N GLU A 103 3.19 13.01 -1.40
CA GLU A 103 4.40 12.95 -2.25
C GLU A 103 5.19 11.63 -2.06
N LEU A 104 5.34 11.17 -0.81
CA LEU A 104 6.08 9.92 -0.55
C LEU A 104 5.34 8.69 -1.06
N PRO A 105 4.04 8.47 -0.73
CA PRO A 105 3.33 7.33 -1.29
C PRO A 105 3.20 7.40 -2.81
N LEU A 106 3.04 8.57 -3.41
CA LEU A 106 3.01 8.72 -4.86
C LEU A 106 4.35 8.38 -5.52
N THR A 107 5.45 8.85 -4.96
CA THR A 107 6.80 8.53 -5.44
C THR A 107 7.07 7.03 -5.31
N ASN A 108 6.71 6.42 -4.18
CA ASN A 108 6.84 4.99 -3.96
C ASN A 108 5.97 4.18 -4.93
N LEU A 109 4.75 4.65 -5.23
CA LEU A 109 3.88 4.05 -6.26
C LEU A 109 4.57 4.05 -7.63
N ALA A 110 5.07 5.20 -8.07
CA ALA A 110 5.74 5.33 -9.36
C ALA A 110 6.96 4.39 -9.43
N PHE A 111 7.76 4.34 -8.37
CA PHE A 111 8.94 3.48 -8.31
C PHE A 111 8.58 1.99 -8.32
N ALA A 112 7.54 1.59 -7.59
CA ALA A 112 7.02 0.23 -7.60
C ALA A 112 6.55 -0.20 -9.00
N LEU A 113 5.85 0.67 -9.74
CA LEU A 113 5.42 0.43 -11.11
C LEU A 113 6.61 0.26 -12.07
N VAL A 114 7.63 1.11 -11.95
CA VAL A 114 8.87 0.96 -12.72
C VAL A 114 9.53 -0.40 -12.43
N LEU A 115 9.64 -0.78 -11.15
CA LEU A 115 10.23 -2.07 -10.78
C LEU A 115 9.38 -3.25 -11.23
N ALA A 116 8.05 -3.14 -11.26
CA ALA A 116 7.16 -4.20 -11.74
C ALA A 116 7.37 -4.50 -13.23
N THR A 117 7.66 -3.48 -14.03
CA THR A 117 7.89 -3.60 -15.48
C THR A 117 9.35 -3.87 -15.86
N ALA A 118 10.30 -3.50 -15.00
CA ALA A 118 11.71 -3.68 -15.22
C ALA A 118 12.08 -5.17 -15.25
N ARG A 119 13.04 -5.53 -16.13
CA ARG A 119 13.63 -6.87 -16.05
C ARG A 119 14.35 -7.01 -14.70
N PRO A 120 13.98 -7.99 -13.85
CA PRO A 120 14.70 -8.19 -12.61
C PRO A 120 16.16 -8.55 -12.94
N GLY A 121 17.10 -7.91 -12.27
CA GLY A 121 18.51 -8.23 -12.39
C GLY A 121 18.82 -9.65 -11.88
N HIS A 122 19.58 -9.79 -10.80
CA HIS A 122 19.65 -11.05 -10.05
C HIS A 122 18.33 -11.26 -9.31
N HIS A 123 17.80 -12.49 -9.34
CA HIS A 123 16.58 -12.89 -8.67
C HIS A 123 16.71 -14.31 -8.14
N ILE A 124 16.06 -14.60 -7.04
CA ILE A 124 15.99 -15.92 -6.44
C ILE A 124 14.66 -16.56 -6.86
N GLY A 125 14.70 -17.76 -7.45
CA GLY A 125 13.51 -18.54 -7.77
C GLY A 125 12.88 -18.24 -9.15
N ARG A 126 11.62 -18.69 -9.32
CA ARG A 126 10.89 -18.64 -10.59
C ARG A 126 10.18 -17.30 -10.76
N ARG A 127 10.08 -16.84 -12.00
CA ARG A 127 9.20 -15.73 -12.39
C ARG A 127 7.77 -16.23 -12.56
N LEU A 128 6.81 -15.36 -12.26
CA LEU A 128 5.43 -15.64 -12.63
C LEU A 128 5.26 -15.50 -14.15
N PRO A 129 4.50 -16.39 -14.79
CA PRO A 129 4.19 -16.26 -16.21
C PRO A 129 3.38 -15.00 -16.47
N THR A 130 3.54 -14.41 -17.65
CA THR A 130 2.88 -13.15 -18.06
C THR A 130 1.37 -13.11 -17.79
N PRO A 131 0.55 -14.16 -18.07
CA PRO A 131 -0.88 -14.11 -17.77
C PRO A 131 -1.17 -14.04 -16.27
N ALA A 132 -0.43 -14.78 -15.43
CA ALA A 132 -0.59 -14.70 -13.98
C ALA A 132 -0.22 -13.30 -13.45
N THR A 133 0.82 -12.69 -14.00
CA THR A 133 1.21 -11.31 -13.70
C THR A 133 0.10 -10.33 -14.06
N ALA A 134 -0.48 -10.45 -15.27
CA ALA A 134 -1.57 -9.59 -15.71
C ALA A 134 -2.79 -9.70 -14.80
N LEU A 135 -3.18 -10.93 -14.41
CA LEU A 135 -4.29 -11.17 -13.48
C LEU A 135 -4.03 -10.57 -12.09
N LEU A 136 -2.80 -10.67 -11.59
CA LEU A 136 -2.43 -10.07 -10.31
C LEU A 136 -2.47 -8.55 -10.36
N VAL A 137 -1.97 -7.93 -11.44
CA VAL A 137 -2.04 -6.47 -11.64
C VAL A 137 -3.49 -6.01 -11.72
N LEU A 138 -4.33 -6.69 -12.51
CA LEU A 138 -5.76 -6.38 -12.64
C LEU A 138 -6.49 -6.56 -11.30
N GLY A 139 -6.26 -7.66 -10.60
CA GLY A 139 -6.86 -7.92 -9.29
C GLY A 139 -6.45 -6.90 -8.23
N ALA A 140 -5.17 -6.58 -8.16
CA ALA A 140 -4.65 -5.56 -7.24
C ALA A 140 -5.20 -4.16 -7.57
N SER A 141 -5.31 -3.82 -8.86
CA SER A 141 -5.89 -2.56 -9.32
C SER A 141 -7.38 -2.47 -8.98
N ALA A 142 -8.13 -3.57 -9.16
CA ALA A 142 -9.55 -3.63 -8.82
C ALA A 142 -9.77 -3.47 -7.31
N LEU A 143 -9.00 -4.19 -6.48
CA LEU A 143 -9.09 -4.08 -5.01
C LEU A 143 -8.69 -2.69 -4.53
N GLY A 144 -7.63 -2.12 -5.07
CA GLY A 144 -7.21 -0.75 -4.79
C GLY A 144 -8.28 0.27 -5.21
N GLY A 145 -8.88 0.09 -6.40
CA GLY A 145 -9.97 0.92 -6.90
C GLY A 145 -11.22 0.87 -6.00
N VAL A 146 -11.62 -0.31 -5.53
CA VAL A 146 -12.74 -0.47 -4.58
C VAL A 146 -12.42 0.19 -3.24
N ALA A 147 -11.21 0.01 -2.70
CA ALA A 147 -10.80 0.67 -1.46
C ALA A 147 -10.81 2.19 -1.61
N ILE A 148 -10.27 2.71 -2.71
CA ILE A 148 -10.27 4.15 -3.02
C ILE A 148 -11.70 4.68 -3.20
N SER A 149 -12.58 3.98 -3.90
CA SER A 149 -13.97 4.43 -4.09
C SER A 149 -14.74 4.53 -2.78
N LYS A 150 -14.53 3.59 -1.87
CA LYS A 150 -15.13 3.65 -0.52
C LYS A 150 -14.59 4.81 0.31
N LEU A 151 -13.28 5.07 0.23
CA LEU A 151 -12.65 6.21 0.90
C LEU A 151 -13.11 7.57 0.36
N LEU A 152 -13.51 7.62 -0.90
CA LEU A 152 -13.95 8.83 -1.58
C LEU A 152 -15.47 9.01 -1.59
N ALA A 153 -16.23 8.00 -1.18
CA ALA A 153 -17.68 8.08 -1.11
C ALA A 153 -18.09 9.23 -0.18
N PRO A 154 -19.04 10.07 -0.58
CA PRO A 154 -19.62 11.06 0.32
C PRO A 154 -20.32 10.34 1.48
N PRO A 155 -20.35 10.96 2.68
CA PRO A 155 -21.11 10.38 3.78
C PRO A 155 -22.57 10.16 3.37
N PRO A 156 -23.23 9.10 3.87
CA PRO A 156 -24.63 8.86 3.59
C PRO A 156 -25.46 10.10 4.01
N PRO A 157 -26.53 10.43 3.27
CA PRO A 157 -27.42 11.52 3.66
C PRO A 157 -27.95 11.27 5.08
N PRO A 158 -28.13 12.31 5.89
CA PRO A 158 -28.72 12.16 7.21
C PRO A 158 -30.06 11.42 7.09
N ALA A 159 -30.32 10.50 8.02
CA ALA A 159 -31.59 9.80 8.06
C ALA A 159 -32.74 10.83 8.11
N PRO A 160 -33.83 10.64 7.36
CA PRO A 160 -34.98 11.51 7.45
C PRO A 160 -35.42 11.55 8.93
N ASP A 161 -35.52 12.76 9.47
CA ASP A 161 -35.85 12.97 10.87
C ASP A 161 -37.10 12.18 11.23
N ALA A 162 -37.01 11.33 12.26
CA ALA A 162 -38.13 10.66 12.90
C ALA A 162 -39.04 11.65 13.68
N ALA A 163 -38.97 12.94 13.38
CA ALA A 163 -39.64 14.03 14.06
C ALA A 163 -41.03 14.35 13.51
N ALA A 164 -41.61 13.47 12.68
CA ALA A 164 -42.97 13.69 12.13
C ALA A 164 -44.03 12.70 12.62
N SER A 165 -43.83 12.02 13.76
CA SER A 165 -44.83 11.11 14.32
C SER A 165 -45.18 11.45 15.77
N GLY A 166 -45.37 12.74 16.07
CA GLY A 166 -45.76 13.23 17.40
C GLY A 166 -46.70 14.43 17.27
N SER A 167 -47.86 14.21 16.69
CA SER A 167 -49.04 15.12 16.88
C SER A 167 -50.30 14.32 16.99
#